data_7c1d24b1fb7aaeec440628638478d392
#
_entry.id   7c1d24b1fb7aaeec440628638478d392
#
_cell.length_a   1.000
_cell.length_b   1.000
_cell.length_c   1.000
_cell.angle_alpha   90.00
_cell.angle_beta   90.00
_cell.angle_gamma   90.00
#
_symmetry.space_group_name_H-M   'P 1'
#
loop_
_entity.id
_entity.type
_entity.pdbx_description
1 polymer ?
#
loop_
_entity_poly.entity_id
_entity_poly.type
_entity_poly.pdbx_seq_one_letter_code
_entity_poly.pdbx_strand_id
1 'polypeptide(L)'
;MHNTLHDIASALLVDDATETARGSVIAALASYSMPLLDRTVAAGCRIRVLASGERYCDASAALRRLGANVDGWPVAPAGLFVVNERTVYLRSLGPMTIGHEVGHAIDCALGDGVYRSGVDPAIRAAYAGARAFVTPYAASGLDEYMAEALRAYADGLNDVASLWPRATRERLFACDPTMHAIVAELFASAR
;
A
#
# COMPACT_ATOMS: atom_id res chain seq x y z
N MET A 1 -20.74 -12.68 10.06
CA MET A 1 -20.32 -13.29 8.78
C MET A 1 -18.86 -12.92 8.59
N HIS A 2 -17.98 -13.89 8.34
CA HIS A 2 -16.59 -13.57 7.99
C HIS A 2 -16.55 -13.31 6.48
N ASN A 3 -16.06 -12.13 6.08
CA ASN A 3 -15.84 -11.83 4.69
C ASN A 3 -14.79 -12.78 4.11
N THR A 4 -14.99 -13.25 2.89
CA THR A 4 -13.96 -13.96 2.15
C THR A 4 -13.01 -12.94 1.51
N LEU A 5 -11.82 -13.38 1.11
CA LEU A 5 -10.89 -12.53 0.36
C LEU A 5 -11.53 -11.99 -0.94
N HIS A 6 -12.41 -12.79 -1.55
CA HIS A 6 -13.14 -12.38 -2.76
C HIS A 6 -14.14 -11.25 -2.46
N ASP A 7 -14.85 -11.32 -1.33
CA ASP A 7 -15.77 -10.27 -0.89
C ASP A 7 -15.01 -8.95 -0.63
N ILE A 8 -13.87 -9.04 0.04
CA ILE A 8 -12.99 -7.89 0.30
C ILE A 8 -12.50 -7.28 -1.01
N ALA A 9 -11.96 -8.10 -1.92
CA ALA A 9 -11.48 -7.61 -3.21
C ALA A 9 -12.60 -6.96 -4.01
N SER A 10 -13.82 -7.52 -3.97
CA SER A 10 -15.00 -6.93 -4.63
C SER A 10 -15.43 -5.61 -3.98
N ALA A 11 -15.26 -5.47 -2.67
CA ALA A 11 -15.55 -4.22 -1.97
C ALA A 11 -14.50 -3.12 -2.23
N LEU A 12 -13.24 -3.50 -2.42
CA LEU A 12 -12.14 -2.56 -2.69
C LEU A 12 -12.09 -2.14 -4.17
N LEU A 13 -12.25 -3.08 -5.11
CA LEU A 13 -12.13 -2.79 -6.53
C LEU A 13 -13.31 -1.97 -7.04
N VAL A 14 -13.00 -0.98 -7.88
CA VAL A 14 -14.01 -0.27 -8.66
C VAL A 14 -14.55 -1.21 -9.76
N ASP A 15 -15.85 -1.11 -10.07
CA ASP A 15 -16.61 -2.10 -10.86
C ASP A 15 -16.13 -2.33 -12.30
N ASP A 16 -15.34 -1.43 -12.88
CA ASP A 16 -14.81 -1.51 -14.25
C ASP A 16 -13.49 -2.30 -14.38
N ALA A 17 -13.00 -2.90 -13.28
CA ALA A 17 -11.78 -3.69 -13.31
C ALA A 17 -11.93 -4.96 -14.15
N THR A 18 -10.97 -5.20 -15.07
CA THR A 18 -10.92 -6.42 -15.88
C THR A 18 -10.69 -7.65 -15.00
N GLU A 19 -11.04 -8.84 -15.50
CA GLU A 19 -10.81 -10.11 -14.76
C GLU A 19 -9.33 -10.33 -14.43
N THR A 20 -8.42 -9.99 -15.35
CA THR A 20 -6.97 -10.03 -15.12
C THR A 20 -6.56 -9.10 -13.98
N ALA A 21 -7.07 -7.88 -13.97
CA ALA A 21 -6.77 -6.92 -12.91
C ALA A 21 -7.31 -7.40 -11.56
N ARG A 22 -8.54 -7.92 -11.54
CA ARG A 22 -9.16 -8.52 -10.35
C ARG A 22 -8.31 -9.67 -9.81
N GLY A 23 -7.87 -10.60 -10.67
CA GLY A 23 -7.02 -11.72 -10.28
C GLY A 23 -5.68 -11.26 -9.67
N SER A 24 -5.03 -10.26 -10.27
CA SER A 24 -3.76 -9.71 -9.76
C SER A 24 -3.94 -9.06 -8.38
N VAL A 25 -5.02 -8.28 -8.20
CA VAL A 25 -5.32 -7.63 -6.91
C VAL A 25 -5.63 -8.68 -5.84
N ILE A 26 -6.48 -9.68 -6.13
CA ILE A 26 -6.79 -10.77 -5.19
C ILE A 26 -5.51 -11.49 -4.76
N ALA A 27 -4.63 -11.83 -5.70
CA ALA A 27 -3.38 -12.50 -5.41
C ALA A 27 -2.46 -11.69 -4.48
N ALA A 28 -2.39 -10.37 -4.68
CA ALA A 28 -1.60 -9.49 -3.81
C ALA A 28 -2.25 -9.33 -2.42
N LEU A 29 -3.57 -9.14 -2.35
CA LEU A 29 -4.30 -9.01 -1.09
C LEU A 29 -4.20 -10.26 -0.21
N ALA A 30 -4.04 -11.46 -0.81
CA ALA A 30 -3.90 -12.71 -0.08
C ALA A 30 -2.70 -12.75 0.89
N SER A 31 -1.71 -11.88 0.70
CA SER A 31 -0.55 -11.76 1.58
C SER A 31 -0.85 -10.95 2.87
N TYR A 32 -1.92 -10.19 2.91
CA TYR A 32 -2.31 -9.39 4.07
C TYR A 32 -3.27 -10.14 5.00
N SER A 33 -3.31 -9.76 6.29
CA SER A 33 -4.30 -10.33 7.21
C SER A 33 -5.70 -9.82 6.90
N MET A 34 -6.68 -10.71 6.97
CA MET A 34 -8.09 -10.39 6.69
C MET A 34 -8.59 -9.17 7.46
N PRO A 35 -8.35 -9.04 8.76
CA PRO A 35 -8.84 -7.90 9.51
C PRO A 35 -8.18 -6.56 9.16
N LEU A 36 -6.92 -6.53 8.71
CA LEU A 36 -6.35 -5.30 8.14
C LEU A 36 -7.09 -4.89 6.87
N LEU A 37 -7.41 -5.87 6.03
CA LEU A 37 -8.18 -5.64 4.81
C LEU A 37 -9.62 -5.22 5.11
N ASP A 38 -10.30 -5.87 6.08
CA ASP A 38 -11.64 -5.48 6.53
C ASP A 38 -11.65 -4.03 7.03
N ARG A 39 -10.64 -3.63 7.81
CA ARG A 39 -10.50 -2.25 8.27
C ARG A 39 -10.29 -1.27 7.10
N THR A 40 -9.53 -1.67 6.09
CA THR A 40 -9.31 -0.88 4.89
C THR A 40 -10.61 -0.67 4.10
N VAL A 41 -11.42 -1.72 3.97
CA VAL A 41 -12.78 -1.64 3.39
C VAL A 41 -13.68 -0.73 4.23
N ALA A 42 -13.71 -0.94 5.55
CA ALA A 42 -14.54 -0.15 6.47
C ALA A 42 -14.18 1.34 6.46
N ALA A 43 -12.89 1.67 6.24
CA ALA A 43 -12.43 3.04 6.07
C ALA A 43 -12.85 3.67 4.73
N GLY A 44 -13.51 2.92 3.84
CA GLY A 44 -13.96 3.38 2.55
C GLY A 44 -12.88 3.47 1.48
N CYS A 45 -11.75 2.77 1.68
CA CYS A 45 -10.71 2.70 0.66
C CYS A 45 -11.18 1.97 -0.60
N ARG A 46 -10.61 2.36 -1.76
CA ARG A 46 -10.90 1.78 -3.08
C ARG A 46 -9.61 1.52 -3.84
N ILE A 47 -9.69 0.63 -4.81
CA ILE A 47 -8.63 0.34 -5.78
C ILE A 47 -9.21 0.55 -7.18
N ARG A 48 -8.62 1.47 -7.94
CA ARG A 48 -8.96 1.72 -9.33
C ARG A 48 -7.76 1.40 -10.21
N VAL A 49 -7.98 0.54 -11.19
CA VAL A 49 -6.99 0.27 -12.23
C VAL A 49 -7.19 1.26 -13.36
N LEU A 50 -6.13 1.98 -13.72
CA LEU A 50 -6.17 2.94 -14.82
C LEU A 50 -6.26 2.22 -16.17
N ALA A 51 -7.08 2.73 -17.06
CA ALA A 51 -7.11 2.26 -18.45
C ALA A 51 -5.76 2.58 -19.14
N SER A 52 -5.47 1.85 -20.22
CA SER A 52 -4.25 2.12 -21.00
C SER A 52 -4.26 3.55 -21.53
N GLY A 53 -3.22 4.31 -21.19
CA GLY A 53 -3.08 5.72 -21.55
C GLY A 53 -3.87 6.70 -20.66
N GLU A 54 -4.66 6.22 -19.71
CA GLU A 54 -5.36 7.08 -18.76
C GLU A 54 -4.35 7.76 -17.82
N ARG A 55 -4.54 9.05 -17.59
CA ARG A 55 -3.68 9.84 -16.71
C ARG A 55 -4.26 9.87 -15.29
N TYR A 56 -3.39 9.94 -14.28
CA TYR A 56 -3.80 10.12 -12.89
C TYR A 56 -4.68 11.37 -12.69
N CYS A 57 -4.31 12.48 -13.37
CA CYS A 57 -5.08 13.72 -13.28
C CYS A 57 -6.48 13.62 -13.92
N ASP A 58 -6.70 12.69 -14.86
CA ASP A 58 -8.01 12.47 -15.45
C ASP A 58 -8.87 11.57 -14.55
N ALA A 59 -8.23 10.61 -13.89
CA ALA A 59 -8.87 9.66 -12.98
C ALA A 59 -9.21 10.28 -11.61
N SER A 60 -8.32 11.12 -11.05
CA SER A 60 -8.45 11.68 -9.70
C SER A 60 -8.94 13.13 -9.72
N ALA A 61 -10.09 13.38 -9.11
CA ALA A 61 -10.62 14.72 -8.93
C ALA A 61 -9.77 15.55 -7.95
N ALA A 62 -9.16 14.91 -6.95
CA ALA A 62 -8.27 15.57 -5.98
C ALA A 62 -6.99 16.08 -6.66
N LEU A 63 -6.33 15.26 -7.46
CA LEU A 63 -5.12 15.66 -8.20
C LEU A 63 -5.43 16.81 -9.17
N ARG A 64 -6.56 16.74 -9.85
CA ARG A 64 -7.01 17.80 -10.77
C ARG A 64 -7.24 19.11 -10.05
N ARG A 65 -7.91 19.10 -8.89
CA ARG A 65 -8.13 20.31 -8.08
C ARG A 65 -6.83 20.93 -7.56
N LEU A 66 -5.86 20.08 -7.22
CA LEU A 66 -4.55 20.52 -6.72
C LEU A 66 -3.61 20.98 -7.84
N GLY A 67 -3.96 20.75 -9.09
CA GLY A 67 -3.07 21.01 -10.22
C GLY A 67 -1.82 20.11 -10.23
N ALA A 68 -1.88 18.97 -9.54
CA ALA A 68 -0.75 18.06 -9.38
C ALA A 68 -0.57 17.20 -10.63
N ASN A 69 0.43 17.51 -11.45
CA ASN A 69 0.75 16.77 -12.66
C ASN A 69 1.76 15.64 -12.40
N VAL A 70 1.33 14.59 -11.69
CA VAL A 70 2.17 13.41 -11.39
C VAL A 70 2.56 12.61 -12.65
N ASP A 71 1.74 12.69 -13.71
CA ASP A 71 2.03 12.06 -14.99
C ASP A 71 3.20 12.72 -15.73
N GLY A 72 3.52 13.96 -15.39
CA GLY A 72 4.63 14.72 -15.95
C GLY A 72 5.96 14.57 -15.18
N TRP A 73 6.01 13.74 -14.15
CA TRP A 73 7.25 13.49 -13.44
C TRP A 73 8.25 12.71 -14.33
N PRO A 74 9.56 12.88 -14.13
CA PRO A 74 10.58 12.16 -14.91
C PRO A 74 10.40 10.64 -14.90
N VAL A 75 9.89 10.11 -13.80
CA VAL A 75 9.43 8.73 -13.66
C VAL A 75 8.00 8.79 -13.15
N ALA A 76 7.04 8.53 -14.03
CA ALA A 76 5.64 8.45 -13.63
C ALA A 76 5.42 7.27 -12.69
N PRO A 77 4.66 7.42 -11.59
CA PRO A 77 4.46 6.35 -10.63
C PRO A 77 3.71 5.16 -11.25
N ALA A 78 4.09 3.96 -10.82
CA ALA A 78 3.44 2.70 -11.21
C ALA A 78 2.08 2.52 -10.51
N GLY A 79 1.95 3.06 -9.31
CA GLY A 79 0.75 3.19 -8.50
C GLY A 79 0.78 4.50 -7.72
N LEU A 80 -0.35 4.89 -7.15
CA LEU A 80 -0.48 6.09 -6.33
C LEU A 80 -1.69 5.96 -5.40
N PHE A 81 -1.49 6.12 -4.09
CA PHE A 81 -2.60 6.28 -3.16
C PHE A 81 -2.95 7.77 -2.95
N VAL A 82 -4.18 8.15 -3.21
CA VAL A 82 -4.69 9.51 -3.02
C VAL A 82 -5.51 9.57 -1.74
N VAL A 83 -4.93 10.10 -0.66
CA VAL A 83 -5.52 10.13 0.70
C VAL A 83 -6.90 10.78 0.71
N ASN A 84 -7.07 11.93 0.05
CA ASN A 84 -8.33 12.68 0.02
C ASN A 84 -9.49 11.92 -0.66
N GLU A 85 -9.18 10.91 -1.47
CA GLU A 85 -10.14 10.05 -2.15
C GLU A 85 -10.16 8.64 -1.56
N ARG A 86 -9.20 8.35 -0.65
CA ARG A 86 -8.95 7.01 -0.12
C ARG A 86 -8.85 5.95 -1.23
N THR A 87 -8.22 6.34 -2.35
CA THR A 87 -8.20 5.51 -3.54
C THR A 87 -6.77 5.23 -3.97
N VAL A 88 -6.48 3.95 -4.11
CA VAL A 88 -5.30 3.42 -4.81
C VAL A 88 -5.58 3.48 -6.31
N TYR A 89 -4.75 4.17 -7.05
CA TYR A 89 -4.74 4.17 -8.52
C TYR A 89 -3.59 3.32 -9.01
N LEU A 90 -3.85 2.31 -9.82
CA LEU A 90 -2.86 1.37 -10.33
C LEU A 90 -2.68 1.54 -11.84
N ARG A 91 -1.45 1.82 -12.25
CA ARG A 91 -1.00 1.75 -13.65
C ARG A 91 -0.31 0.42 -13.93
N SER A 92 0.37 -0.14 -12.93
CA SER A 92 0.99 -1.46 -12.98
C SER A 92 0.23 -2.44 -12.08
N LEU A 93 0.09 -3.67 -12.56
CA LEU A 93 -0.50 -4.79 -11.82
C LEU A 93 0.57 -5.73 -11.23
N GLY A 94 1.82 -5.28 -11.16
CA GLY A 94 2.89 -6.03 -10.48
C GLY A 94 2.61 -6.16 -8.98
N PRO A 95 2.92 -7.31 -8.36
CA PRO A 95 2.65 -7.56 -6.95
C PRO A 95 3.34 -6.55 -6.05
N MET A 96 4.52 -6.07 -6.43
CA MET A 96 5.25 -5.03 -5.70
C MET A 96 4.45 -3.72 -5.65
N THR A 97 3.94 -3.26 -6.79
CA THR A 97 3.15 -2.03 -6.88
C THR A 97 1.85 -2.15 -6.09
N ILE A 98 1.08 -3.22 -6.32
CA ILE A 98 -0.20 -3.42 -5.62
C ILE A 98 0.04 -3.47 -4.11
N GLY A 99 1.02 -4.27 -3.66
CA GLY A 99 1.32 -4.41 -2.24
C GLY A 99 1.74 -3.09 -1.60
N HIS A 100 2.58 -2.31 -2.26
CA HIS A 100 3.02 -1.00 -1.78
C HIS A 100 1.84 -0.04 -1.61
N GLU A 101 1.01 0.13 -2.63
CA GLU A 101 -0.13 1.05 -2.60
C GLU A 101 -1.23 0.60 -1.61
N VAL A 102 -1.44 -0.70 -1.47
CA VAL A 102 -2.31 -1.26 -0.41
C VAL A 102 -1.73 -0.98 0.97
N GLY A 103 -0.40 -0.97 1.13
CA GLY A 103 0.27 -0.54 2.34
C GLY A 103 -0.11 0.89 2.75
N HIS A 104 -0.11 1.84 1.82
CA HIS A 104 -0.59 3.20 2.05
C HIS A 104 -2.08 3.26 2.43
N ALA A 105 -2.92 2.46 1.76
CA ALA A 105 -4.34 2.40 2.09
C ALA A 105 -4.58 1.85 3.51
N ILE A 106 -3.82 0.83 3.93
CA ILE A 106 -3.85 0.29 5.30
C ILE A 106 -3.38 1.36 6.30
N ASP A 107 -2.27 2.04 6.03
CA ASP A 107 -1.75 3.10 6.89
C ASP A 107 -2.79 4.21 7.12
N CYS A 108 -3.43 4.65 6.04
CA CYS A 108 -4.52 5.63 6.08
C CYS A 108 -5.75 5.12 6.85
N ALA A 109 -6.14 3.86 6.65
CA ALA A 109 -7.26 3.23 7.35
C ALA A 109 -7.00 3.08 8.86
N LEU A 110 -5.75 2.82 9.25
CA LEU A 110 -5.32 2.73 10.64
C LEU A 110 -5.22 4.11 11.33
N GLY A 111 -5.10 5.18 10.56
CA GLY A 111 -5.04 6.57 11.03
C GLY A 111 -6.35 7.35 10.86
N ASP A 112 -7.49 6.65 10.64
CA ASP A 112 -8.82 7.23 10.51
C ASP A 112 -8.92 8.32 9.41
N GLY A 113 -8.22 8.08 8.29
CA GLY A 113 -8.26 8.94 7.10
C GLY A 113 -7.05 9.86 6.91
N VAL A 114 -6.07 9.78 7.80
CA VAL A 114 -4.71 10.30 7.61
C VAL A 114 -3.71 9.17 7.73
N TYR A 115 -2.49 9.35 7.29
CA TYR A 115 -1.47 8.33 7.52
C TYR A 115 -1.18 8.19 9.02
N ARG A 116 -1.42 6.99 9.59
CA ARG A 116 -1.05 6.67 10.97
C ARG A 116 0.44 6.89 11.21
N SER A 117 1.27 6.53 10.24
CA SER A 117 2.72 6.74 10.29
C SER A 117 3.11 8.19 10.56
N GLY A 118 2.33 9.14 10.05
CA GLY A 118 2.55 10.58 10.27
C GLY A 118 2.21 11.06 11.68
N VAL A 119 1.34 10.36 12.41
CA VAL A 119 0.81 10.80 13.71
C VAL A 119 1.18 9.88 14.88
N ASP A 120 1.48 8.60 14.64
CA ASP A 120 1.83 7.63 15.67
C ASP A 120 3.26 7.87 16.19
N PRO A 121 3.44 8.19 17.50
CA PRO A 121 4.75 8.49 18.05
C PRO A 121 5.74 7.30 17.97
N ALA A 122 5.25 6.05 18.06
CA ALA A 122 6.10 4.87 18.01
C ALA A 122 6.69 4.66 16.60
N ILE A 123 5.87 4.84 15.54
CA ILE A 123 6.32 4.73 14.15
C ILE A 123 7.30 5.87 13.84
N ARG A 124 7.00 7.10 14.27
CA ARG A 124 7.89 8.25 14.09
C ARG A 124 9.23 8.07 14.80
N ALA A 125 9.22 7.53 16.02
CA ALA A 125 10.46 7.22 16.76
C ALA A 125 11.26 6.11 16.10
N ALA A 126 10.59 5.05 15.59
CA ALA A 126 11.23 3.98 14.84
C ALA A 126 11.92 4.52 13.58
N TYR A 127 11.22 5.33 12.77
CA TYR A 127 11.79 5.97 11.59
C TYR A 127 13.01 6.84 11.92
N ALA A 128 12.90 7.70 12.92
CA ALA A 128 13.98 8.61 13.32
C ALA A 128 15.21 7.85 13.88
N GLY A 129 15.00 6.67 14.50
CA GLY A 129 16.04 5.82 15.03
C GLY A 129 16.58 4.76 14.06
N ALA A 130 15.97 4.60 12.89
CA ALA A 130 16.34 3.58 11.92
C ALA A 130 17.77 3.78 11.42
N ARG A 131 18.58 2.71 11.48
CA ARG A 131 19.96 2.69 10.96
C ARG A 131 20.05 2.10 9.55
N ALA A 132 19.04 1.37 9.17
CA ALA A 132 18.88 0.79 7.85
C ALA A 132 17.39 0.66 7.54
N PHE A 133 17.04 0.62 6.27
CA PHE A 133 15.67 0.48 5.78
C PHE A 133 15.53 -0.80 4.96
N VAL A 134 14.33 -1.38 4.96
CA VAL A 134 14.07 -2.61 4.20
C VAL A 134 14.28 -2.42 2.71
N THR A 135 13.99 -1.22 2.20
CA THR A 135 14.37 -0.76 0.85
C THR A 135 14.88 0.68 0.92
N PRO A 136 15.64 1.17 -0.07
CA PRO A 136 16.03 2.58 -0.13
C PRO A 136 14.81 3.51 -0.21
N TYR A 137 13.68 3.05 -0.77
CA TYR A 137 12.47 3.83 -0.91
C TYR A 137 11.80 4.09 0.45
N ALA A 138 11.86 3.14 1.38
CA ALA A 138 11.39 3.32 2.76
C ALA A 138 12.06 4.48 3.50
N ALA A 139 13.23 4.92 3.05
CA ALA A 139 13.94 6.06 3.66
C ALA A 139 13.39 7.43 3.23
N SER A 140 12.51 7.49 2.23
CA SER A 140 12.08 8.76 1.61
C SER A 140 10.96 9.49 2.39
N GLY A 141 10.24 8.80 3.27
CA GLY A 141 9.17 9.38 4.07
C GLY A 141 8.58 8.41 5.09
N LEU A 142 7.83 8.93 6.04
CA LEU A 142 7.16 8.12 7.07
C LEU A 142 6.10 7.19 6.47
N ASP A 143 5.35 7.67 5.50
CA ASP A 143 4.34 6.94 4.75
C ASP A 143 4.97 5.83 3.89
N GLU A 144 6.08 6.13 3.22
CA GLU A 144 6.85 5.14 2.46
C GLU A 144 7.49 4.08 3.37
N TYR A 145 7.97 4.50 4.52
CA TYR A 145 8.52 3.60 5.53
C TYR A 145 7.47 2.59 6.01
N MET A 146 6.26 3.07 6.30
CA MET A 146 5.16 2.22 6.73
C MET A 146 4.67 1.29 5.62
N ALA A 147 4.45 1.82 4.40
CA ALA A 147 3.99 1.03 3.26
C ALA A 147 4.99 -0.10 2.90
N GLU A 148 6.29 0.21 2.86
CA GLU A 148 7.33 -0.77 2.59
C GLU A 148 7.47 -1.82 3.72
N ALA A 149 7.30 -1.42 4.99
CA ALA A 149 7.31 -2.35 6.10
C ALA A 149 6.10 -3.28 6.10
N LEU A 150 4.90 -2.78 5.82
CA LEU A 150 3.68 -3.60 5.66
C LEU A 150 3.83 -4.59 4.51
N ARG A 151 4.32 -4.13 3.34
CA ARG A 151 4.58 -4.97 2.17
C ARG A 151 5.62 -6.06 2.47
N ALA A 152 6.71 -5.69 3.15
CA ALA A 152 7.75 -6.64 3.53
C ALA A 152 7.25 -7.69 4.52
N TYR A 153 6.42 -7.29 5.48
CA TYR A 153 5.87 -8.21 6.49
C TYR A 153 4.82 -9.15 5.90
N ALA A 154 4.00 -8.66 4.95
CA ALA A 154 3.04 -9.47 4.20
C ALA A 154 3.74 -10.58 3.42
N ASP A 155 4.94 -10.33 2.95
CA ASP A 155 5.82 -11.21 2.16
C ASP A 155 5.25 -11.60 0.79
N GLY A 156 6.08 -12.15 -0.10
CA GLY A 156 5.63 -12.59 -1.43
C GLY A 156 5.31 -11.46 -2.43
N LEU A 157 5.30 -10.19 -2.01
CA LEU A 157 4.93 -9.03 -2.82
C LEU A 157 6.15 -8.37 -3.47
N ASN A 158 6.93 -9.15 -4.20
CA ASN A 158 8.11 -8.69 -4.93
C ASN A 158 8.03 -9.09 -6.40
N ASP A 159 8.35 -8.16 -7.29
CA ASP A 159 8.45 -8.46 -8.72
C ASP A 159 9.73 -9.26 -8.99
N VAL A 160 9.63 -10.36 -9.72
CA VAL A 160 10.75 -11.28 -9.99
C VAL A 160 11.87 -10.57 -10.76
N ALA A 161 11.52 -9.67 -11.67
CA ALA A 161 12.45 -8.93 -12.51
C ALA A 161 12.92 -7.59 -11.91
N SER A 162 12.49 -7.23 -10.70
CA SER A 162 12.87 -5.97 -10.08
C SER A 162 14.35 -5.95 -9.69
N LEU A 163 15.02 -4.86 -10.02
CA LEU A 163 16.39 -4.55 -9.56
C LEU A 163 16.40 -4.03 -8.12
N TRP A 164 15.25 -3.71 -7.55
CA TRP A 164 15.13 -3.27 -6.16
C TRP A 164 15.41 -4.42 -5.20
N PRO A 165 16.02 -4.14 -4.04
CA PRO A 165 16.17 -5.13 -3.00
C PRO A 165 14.80 -5.72 -2.63
N ARG A 166 14.73 -7.05 -2.52
CA ARG A 166 13.51 -7.72 -2.08
C ARG A 166 13.12 -7.25 -0.69
N ALA A 167 11.92 -6.73 -0.54
CA ALA A 167 11.31 -6.46 0.76
C ALA A 167 10.67 -7.77 1.25
N THR A 168 11.28 -8.38 2.25
CA THR A 168 10.80 -9.61 2.90
C THR A 168 10.71 -9.40 4.39
N ARG A 169 9.88 -10.21 5.06
CA ARG A 169 9.76 -10.19 6.52
C ARG A 169 11.10 -10.42 7.22
N GLU A 170 11.90 -11.37 6.71
CA GLU A 170 13.23 -11.66 7.23
C GLU A 170 14.16 -10.43 7.10
N ARG A 171 14.16 -9.78 5.93
CA ARG A 171 14.96 -8.58 5.71
C ARG A 171 14.51 -7.43 6.62
N LEU A 172 13.20 -7.21 6.77
CA LEU A 172 12.67 -6.21 7.70
C LEU A 172 13.13 -6.47 9.13
N PHE A 173 13.03 -7.73 9.60
CA PHE A 173 13.53 -8.11 10.92
C PHE A 173 15.04 -7.85 11.09
N ALA A 174 15.83 -8.18 10.07
CA ALA A 174 17.29 -8.04 10.13
C ALA A 174 17.75 -6.57 10.13
N CYS A 175 17.09 -5.69 9.37
CA CYS A 175 17.52 -4.29 9.25
C CYS A 175 16.81 -3.33 10.21
N ASP A 176 15.56 -3.64 10.59
CA ASP A 176 14.73 -2.79 11.46
C ASP A 176 13.80 -3.66 12.36
N PRO A 177 14.33 -4.26 13.41
CA PRO A 177 13.55 -5.09 14.33
C PRO A 177 12.45 -4.31 15.06
N THR A 178 12.62 -2.99 15.25
CA THR A 178 11.61 -2.13 15.89
C THR A 178 10.37 -2.01 15.01
N MET A 179 10.56 -1.66 13.75
CA MET A 179 9.45 -1.56 12.80
C MET A 179 8.82 -2.92 12.50
N HIS A 180 9.65 -3.98 12.43
CA HIS A 180 9.15 -5.35 12.32
C HIS A 180 8.19 -5.70 13.47
N ALA A 181 8.53 -5.36 14.73
CA ALA A 181 7.68 -5.62 15.89
C ALA A 181 6.35 -4.85 15.80
N ILE A 182 6.39 -3.56 15.42
CA ILE A 182 5.19 -2.74 15.24
C ILE A 182 4.24 -3.37 14.20
N VAL A 183 4.77 -3.75 13.05
CA VAL A 183 3.95 -4.36 11.99
C VAL A 183 3.47 -5.75 12.38
N ALA A 184 4.29 -6.55 13.08
CA ALA A 184 3.88 -7.85 13.61
C ALA A 184 2.64 -7.74 14.53
N GLU A 185 2.61 -6.74 15.40
CA GLU A 185 1.45 -6.47 16.27
C GLU A 185 0.21 -6.10 15.43
N LEU A 186 0.34 -5.30 14.39
CA LEU A 186 -0.76 -4.96 13.50
C LEU A 186 -1.36 -6.20 12.81
N PHE A 187 -0.52 -7.11 12.34
CA PHE A 187 -0.97 -8.36 11.73
C PHE A 187 -1.57 -9.34 12.75
N ALA A 188 -1.14 -9.28 14.02
CA ALA A 188 -1.62 -10.14 15.11
C ALA A 188 -2.90 -9.63 15.77
N SER A 189 -3.02 -8.31 16.02
CA SER A 189 -4.19 -7.69 16.68
C SER A 189 -5.45 -7.74 15.84
N ALA A 190 -5.28 -8.16 14.68
CA ALA A 190 -6.28 -8.37 13.67
C ALA A 190 -6.83 -9.83 13.65
N ARG A 191 -6.63 -10.63 14.72
CA ARG A 191 -7.20 -11.99 14.88
C ARG A 191 -8.45 -11.98 15.73
#